data_c1f6c19615878c75cb563da1b34fea1d
#
_entry.id   c1f6c19615878c75cb563da1b34fea1d
#
_cell.length_a   1.000
_cell.length_b   1.000
_cell.length_c   1.000
_cell.angle_alpha   90.00
_cell.angle_beta   90.00
_cell.angle_gamma   90.00
#
_symmetry.space_group_name_H-M   'P 1'
#
loop_
_entity.id
_entity.type
_entity.pdbx_description
1 polymer ?
#
loop_
_entity_poly.entity_id
_entity_poly.type
_entity_poly.pdbx_seq_one_letter_code
_entity_poly.pdbx_strand_id
1 'polypeptide(L)' 'MNDPVNHPKHYTAHPSGVECIEVTEHFNFNKGNAIKYIWRSSDKGREVEDLRKARWYIDREIARILNNADKPSFMKRSEE' A
#
# COMPACT_ATOMS: atom_id res chain seq x y z
N MET A 1 -8.77 -21.25 -11.56
CA MET A 1 -7.46 -21.82 -11.24
C MET A 1 -6.61 -20.78 -10.52
N ASN A 2 -5.98 -21.17 -9.43
CA ASN A 2 -5.11 -20.26 -8.69
C ASN A 2 -3.74 -20.19 -9.32
N ASP A 3 -3.31 -18.97 -9.55
CA ASP A 3 -1.93 -18.71 -9.92
C ASP A 3 -1.30 -17.95 -8.73
N PRO A 4 -0.43 -18.61 -7.96
CA PRO A 4 0.10 -17.98 -6.75
C PRO A 4 0.85 -16.68 -7.01
N VAL A 5 1.36 -16.50 -8.22
CA VAL A 5 2.11 -15.30 -8.56
C VAL A 5 1.17 -14.18 -9.00
N ASN A 6 0.25 -14.48 -9.92
CA ASN A 6 -0.62 -13.46 -10.49
C ASN A 6 -1.92 -13.26 -9.72
N HIS A 7 -2.43 -14.32 -9.11
CA HIS A 7 -3.70 -14.28 -8.40
C HIS A 7 -3.58 -14.92 -7.04
N PRO A 8 -2.80 -14.30 -6.12
CA PRO A 8 -2.69 -14.82 -4.78
C PRO A 8 -4.05 -14.86 -4.11
N LYS A 9 -4.33 -15.97 -3.46
CA LYS A 9 -5.64 -16.22 -2.89
C LYS A 9 -6.13 -15.11 -1.97
N HIS A 10 -5.27 -14.59 -1.12
CA HIS A 10 -5.67 -13.56 -0.16
C HIS A 10 -5.97 -12.22 -0.81
N TYR A 11 -5.54 -12.00 -2.05
CA TYR A 11 -5.88 -10.79 -2.77
C TYR A 11 -7.19 -10.91 -3.52
N THR A 12 -7.56 -12.11 -3.91
CA THR A 12 -8.79 -12.32 -4.67
C THR A 12 -10.00 -12.54 -3.79
N ALA A 13 -9.80 -12.56 -2.47
CA ALA A 13 -10.88 -12.78 -1.52
C ALA A 13 -11.72 -11.53 -1.24
N HIS A 14 -11.31 -10.37 -1.77
CA HIS A 14 -12.03 -9.12 -1.52
C HIS A 14 -13.42 -9.14 -2.16
N PRO A 15 -14.45 -8.69 -1.42
CA PRO A 15 -15.83 -8.74 -1.93
C PRO A 15 -16.05 -7.98 -3.23
N SER A 16 -15.25 -6.95 -3.51
CA SER A 16 -15.40 -6.18 -4.74
C SER A 16 -15.01 -6.96 -5.99
N GLY A 17 -14.27 -8.06 -5.84
CA GLY A 17 -13.75 -8.82 -6.97
C GLY A 17 -12.55 -8.16 -7.64
N VAL A 18 -12.15 -6.97 -7.19
CA VAL A 18 -10.99 -6.28 -7.75
C VAL A 18 -9.73 -6.82 -7.09
N GLU A 19 -8.69 -7.04 -7.88
CA GLU A 19 -7.41 -7.48 -7.33
C GLU A 19 -6.65 -6.29 -6.75
N CYS A 20 -6.04 -6.51 -5.59
CA CYS A 20 -5.31 -5.47 -4.89
C CYS A 20 -4.26 -4.81 -5.77
N ILE A 21 -3.51 -5.61 -6.54
CA ILE A 21 -2.44 -5.08 -7.38
C ILE A 21 -2.96 -4.11 -8.45
N GLU A 22 -4.18 -4.32 -8.93
CA GLU A 22 -4.77 -3.43 -9.93
C GLU A 22 -4.96 -2.02 -9.41
N VAL A 23 -5.09 -1.88 -8.09
CA VAL A 23 -5.23 -0.58 -7.46
C VAL A 23 -3.88 -0.06 -7.00
N THR A 24 -3.11 -0.90 -6.30
CA THR A 24 -1.88 -0.44 -5.65
C THR A 24 -0.78 -0.08 -6.63
N GLU A 25 -0.79 -0.68 -7.83
CA GLU A 25 0.26 -0.38 -8.81
C GLU A 25 0.22 1.07 -9.30
N HIS A 26 -0.89 1.77 -9.08
CA HIS A 26 -1.03 3.17 -9.48
C HIS A 26 -0.58 4.15 -8.41
N PHE A 27 -0.12 3.66 -7.28
CA PHE A 27 0.35 4.47 -6.16
C PHE A 27 1.85 4.31 -6.00
N ASN A 28 2.48 5.24 -5.29
CA ASN A 28 3.88 5.06 -4.96
C ASN A 28 4.03 3.92 -3.94
N PHE A 29 5.26 3.58 -3.64
CA PHE A 29 5.56 2.41 -2.81
C PHE A 29 4.88 2.47 -1.44
N ASN A 30 5.02 3.61 -0.75
CA ASN A 30 4.46 3.72 0.60
C ASN A 30 2.93 3.68 0.59
N LYS A 31 2.32 4.44 -0.30
CA LYS A 31 0.86 4.46 -0.40
C LYS A 31 0.32 3.11 -0.84
N GLY A 32 0.98 2.49 -1.82
CA GLY A 32 0.57 1.17 -2.30
C GLY A 32 0.65 0.12 -1.22
N ASN A 33 1.71 0.14 -0.41
CA ASN A 33 1.83 -0.82 0.68
C ASN A 33 0.81 -0.56 1.79
N ALA A 34 0.52 0.71 2.09
CA ALA A 34 -0.53 1.02 3.05
C ALA A 34 -1.87 0.43 2.61
N ILE A 35 -2.21 0.63 1.35
CA ILE A 35 -3.46 0.10 0.79
C ILE A 35 -3.44 -1.43 0.82
N LYS A 36 -2.32 -2.04 0.45
CA LYS A 36 -2.20 -3.49 0.46
C LYS A 36 -2.48 -4.08 1.85
N TYR A 37 -1.91 -3.48 2.88
CA TYR A 37 -2.11 -4.01 4.23
C TYR A 37 -3.53 -3.79 4.74
N ILE A 38 -4.15 -2.66 4.37
CA ILE A 38 -5.56 -2.45 4.69
C ILE A 38 -6.41 -3.50 3.98
N TRP A 39 -6.11 -3.76 2.72
CA TRP A 39 -6.83 -4.74 1.92
C TRP A 39 -6.80 -6.12 2.57
N ARG A 40 -5.62 -6.53 3.01
CA ARG A 40 -5.41 -7.83 3.64
C ARG A 40 -5.99 -7.92 5.05
N SER A 41 -6.18 -6.79 5.69
CA SER A 41 -6.53 -6.77 7.10
C SER A 41 -7.85 -7.46 7.40
N SER A 42 -8.70 -7.65 6.38
CA SER A 42 -9.97 -8.36 6.56
C SER A 42 -9.79 -9.85 6.75
N ASP A 43 -8.61 -10.39 6.42
CA ASP A 43 -8.35 -11.81 6.62
C ASP A 43 -8.20 -12.12 8.09
N LYS A 44 -8.67 -13.30 8.46
CA LYS A 44 -8.69 -13.69 9.88
C LYS A 44 -7.30 -13.79 10.48
N GLY A 45 -7.20 -13.35 11.73
CA GLY A 45 -6.03 -13.58 12.55
C GLY A 45 -4.93 -12.57 12.39
N ARG A 46 -5.04 -11.64 11.45
CA ARG A 46 -3.97 -10.69 11.19
C ARG A 46 -4.42 -9.24 11.09
N GLU A 47 -5.65 -8.97 11.46
CA GLU A 47 -6.22 -7.65 11.22
C GLU A 47 -5.42 -6.53 11.87
N VAL A 48 -5.15 -6.66 13.17
CA VAL A 48 -4.42 -5.61 13.89
C VAL A 48 -2.99 -5.49 13.39
N GLU A 49 -2.35 -6.61 13.13
CA GLU A 49 -0.99 -6.61 12.60
C GLU A 49 -0.92 -5.88 11.25
N ASP A 50 -1.84 -6.20 10.36
CA ASP A 50 -1.86 -5.56 9.04
C ASP A 50 -2.19 -4.08 9.13
N LEU A 51 -3.10 -3.70 10.03
CA LEU A 51 -3.42 -2.28 10.21
C LEU A 51 -2.23 -1.50 10.78
N ARG A 52 -1.45 -2.13 11.66
CA ARG A 52 -0.22 -1.49 12.16
C ARG A 52 0.81 -1.31 11.06
N LYS A 53 0.93 -2.28 10.17
CA LYS A 53 1.82 -2.14 9.02
C LYS A 53 1.35 -1.03 8.09
N ALA A 54 0.05 -0.96 7.85
CA ALA A 54 -0.50 0.12 7.03
C ALA A 54 -0.18 1.47 7.66
N ARG A 55 -0.35 1.59 8.96
CA ARG A 55 -0.04 2.84 9.68
C ARG A 55 1.43 3.21 9.53
N TRP A 56 2.33 2.22 9.61
CA TRP A 56 3.75 2.48 9.45
C TRP A 56 4.05 3.09 8.08
N TYR A 57 3.45 2.54 7.03
CA TYR A 57 3.67 3.06 5.69
C TYR A 57 3.04 4.44 5.50
N ILE A 58 1.89 4.69 6.11
CA ILE A 58 1.27 6.01 6.06
C ILE A 58 2.16 7.04 6.76
N ASP A 59 2.67 6.72 7.94
CA ASP A 59 3.58 7.61 8.66
C ASP A 59 4.85 7.87 7.86
N ARG A 60 5.37 6.85 7.23
CA ARG A 60 6.55 6.96 6.39
C ARG A 60 6.30 7.91 5.23
N GLU A 61 5.13 7.82 4.63
CA GLU A 61 4.77 8.68 3.50
C GLU A 61 4.63 10.14 3.93
N ILE A 62 3.98 10.35 5.06
CA ILE A 62 3.85 11.70 5.61
C ILE A 62 5.23 12.31 5.85
N ALA A 63 6.13 11.54 6.45
CA ALA A 63 7.49 12.02 6.71
C ALA A 63 8.22 12.35 5.41
N ARG A 64 8.05 11.54 4.39
CA ARG A 64 8.67 11.77 3.09
C ARG A 64 8.18 13.09 2.47
N ILE A 65 6.89 13.31 2.52
CA ILE A 65 6.29 14.52 1.95
C ILE A 65 6.76 15.76 2.71
N LEU A 66 6.73 15.70 4.03
CA LEU A 66 7.16 16.83 4.85
C LEU A 66 8.64 17.13 4.66
N ASN A 67 9.46 16.10 4.56
CA ASN A 67 10.89 16.25 4.33
C ASN A 67 11.16 16.90 2.97
N ASN A 68 10.40 16.52 1.94
CA ASN A 68 10.52 17.14 0.62
C ASN A 68 10.07 18.60 0.62
N ALA A 69 9.05 18.93 1.39
CA ALA A 69 8.52 20.28 1.43
C ALA A 69 9.55 21.31 1.93
N ASP A 70 10.51 20.85 2.74
CA ASP A 70 11.56 21.72 3.29
C ASP A 70 12.78 21.86 2.40
N LYS A 71 12.80 21.18 1.26
CA LYS A 71 13.94 21.22 0.36
C LYS A 71 13.76 22.29 -0.72
N PRO A 72 14.85 22.91 -1.20
CA PRO A 72 14.78 23.76 -2.38
C PRO A 72 14.23 22.99 -3.57
N SER A 73 13.58 23.69 -4.51
CA SER A 73 12.93 23.03 -5.65
C SER A 73 13.89 22.12 -6.41
N PHE A 74 15.15 22.54 -6.60
CA PHE A 74 16.09 21.73 -7.38
C PHE A 74 16.50 20.43 -6.69
N MET A 75 16.18 20.29 -5.39
CA MET A 75 16.51 19.09 -4.62
C MET A 75 15.31 18.18 -4.43
N LYS A 76 14.12 18.60 -4.83
CA LYS A 76 12.93 17.77 -4.67
C LYS A 76 12.90 16.69 -5.72
N ARG A 77 12.41 15.51 -5.33
CA ARG A 77 12.23 14.43 -6.27
C ARG A 77 11.05 14.72 -7.17
N SER A 78 11.18 14.24 -8.40
CA SER A 78 10.05 14.20 -9.31
C SER A 78 8.98 13.27 -8.77
N GLU A 79 7.74 13.71 -8.80
CA GLU A 79 6.61 12.86 -8.41
C GLU A 79 6.04 12.24 -9.66
N GLU A 80 5.87 10.94 -9.63
CA GLU A 80 5.35 10.20 -10.78
C GLU A 80 3.89 9.87 -10.59
#